data_f54ded10b98eb60a86439b3c87f6c630
#
_entry.id   f54ded10b98eb60a86439b3c87f6c630
#
_cell.length_a   1.000
_cell.length_b   1.000
_cell.length_c   1.000
_cell.angle_alpha   90.00
_cell.angle_beta   90.00
_cell.angle_gamma   90.00
#
_symmetry.space_group_name_H-M   'P 1'
#
loop_
_entity.id
_entity.type
_entity.pdbx_description
1 polymer ?
#
loop_
_entity_poly.entity_id
_entity_poly.type
_entity_poly.pdbx_seq_one_letter_code
_entity_poly.pdbx_strand_id
1 'polypeptide(L)'
;MNILEIKHLSLYFKRNNQEDFEVVKDVSFKVEQGEILGIVGESGSGKSVTALSILGLLPYPKAYHTKESSIIFNQQELVGLDEKSFRQIRGNKISFIFQEPMSSLNPLHKIGAQIAESLKIHQNLSREQIKKRTLELLQLVKIPEPEQKINAYPFELSGGQRQRVMIAMAIANNPQILIADEPTTALDVTIQEQIIDLLLELKHKLNMSIIFISHNLRLVHKIADHIAVMYRGELLEYGTAKQVFEQPKSDYTKKLISSNLLLNLRYKNDSKILLEVQNIEVDFPRKKNIFGRVIADFKAVDKVNFSLRQGETLGIVGESGSGKTSLALAMVNLLKHKGNVKIISGNKSEILQKFSKDLQIVFQDPYNSLNPRMTIKQIIEEGLTVHFKKLNENEKLAQIKAILKEVNLDENIMDKYPHEFSGGQRQRIALARALILQPKIIILDEPTSALDVTVQAQIVELLKSLQKKYNISYIFISHDMNAVRAMSHKIMVMKDGKVIEQGSTKQIFEQPQQPYTQQLIQASLL
;
A
#
# COMPACT_ATOMS: atom_id res chain seq x y z
N MET A 1 33.28 -2.70 10.06
CA MET A 1 33.10 -3.19 11.46
C MET A 1 31.62 -3.47 11.64
N ASN A 2 31.26 -4.67 12.14
CA ASN A 2 29.84 -5.01 12.34
C ASN A 2 29.29 -4.14 13.47
N ILE A 3 28.21 -3.36 13.17
CA ILE A 3 27.49 -2.57 14.17
C ILE A 3 26.36 -3.40 14.81
N LEU A 4 25.76 -4.31 14.03
CA LEU A 4 24.73 -5.26 14.47
C LEU A 4 25.03 -6.64 13.91
N GLU A 5 24.87 -7.67 14.73
CA GLU A 5 25.01 -9.07 14.33
C GLU A 5 23.88 -9.90 14.93
N ILE A 6 23.14 -10.60 14.09
CA ILE A 6 22.08 -11.53 14.47
C ILE A 6 22.57 -12.94 14.21
N LYS A 7 22.48 -13.82 15.19
CA LYS A 7 22.91 -15.22 15.12
C LYS A 7 21.77 -16.13 15.60
N HIS A 8 21.47 -17.13 14.79
CA HIS A 8 20.54 -18.20 15.12
C HIS A 8 19.19 -17.70 15.71
N LEU A 9 18.69 -16.56 15.20
CA LEU A 9 17.47 -15.96 15.70
C LEU A 9 16.29 -16.85 15.36
N SER A 10 15.69 -17.44 16.39
CA SER A 10 14.44 -18.18 16.33
C SER A 10 13.45 -17.59 17.31
N LEU A 11 12.23 -17.32 16.83
CA LEU A 11 11.19 -16.65 17.59
C LEU A 11 9.87 -17.41 17.53
N TYR A 12 9.27 -17.59 18.69
CA TYR A 12 8.01 -18.29 18.89
C TYR A 12 6.95 -17.38 19.51
N PHE A 13 5.69 -17.64 19.16
CA PHE A 13 4.52 -17.10 19.85
C PHE A 13 3.73 -18.23 20.51
N LYS A 14 3.50 -18.11 21.83
CA LYS A 14 2.68 -19.03 22.60
C LYS A 14 1.24 -19.01 22.11
N ARG A 15 0.67 -20.20 21.89
CA ARG A 15 -0.74 -20.41 21.56
C ARG A 15 -1.44 -21.17 22.68
N ASN A 16 -2.63 -20.72 23.07
CA ASN A 16 -3.45 -21.43 24.03
C ASN A 16 -3.92 -22.77 23.43
N ASN A 17 -3.62 -23.89 24.08
CA ASN A 17 -4.04 -25.25 23.71
C ASN A 17 -3.57 -25.75 22.34
N GLN A 18 -2.51 -25.17 21.76
CA GLN A 18 -1.87 -25.61 20.51
C GLN A 18 -0.35 -25.53 20.66
N GLU A 19 0.37 -26.15 19.73
CA GLU A 19 1.82 -25.96 19.62
C GLU A 19 2.18 -24.49 19.39
N ASP A 20 3.27 -24.03 19.99
CA ASP A 20 3.77 -22.68 19.81
C ASP A 20 4.10 -22.43 18.34
N PHE A 21 3.78 -21.24 17.86
CA PHE A 21 3.96 -20.89 16.47
C PHE A 21 5.32 -20.25 16.24
N GLU A 22 6.16 -20.93 15.48
CA GLU A 22 7.47 -20.41 15.06
C GLU A 22 7.32 -19.41 13.91
N VAL A 23 7.69 -18.15 14.17
CA VAL A 23 7.56 -17.05 13.20
C VAL A 23 8.87 -16.73 12.50
N VAL A 24 9.99 -16.88 13.21
CA VAL A 24 11.36 -16.70 12.68
C VAL A 24 12.15 -17.95 13.02
N LYS A 25 12.89 -18.48 12.04
CA LYS A 25 13.56 -19.78 12.10
C LYS A 25 15.03 -19.63 11.72
N ASP A 26 15.92 -19.73 12.69
CA ASP A 26 17.36 -19.75 12.52
C ASP A 26 17.93 -18.67 11.58
N VAL A 27 17.49 -17.43 11.75
CA VAL A 27 17.90 -16.29 10.92
C VAL A 27 19.23 -15.73 11.42
N SER A 28 20.21 -15.61 10.52
CA SER A 28 21.53 -15.05 10.82
C SER A 28 21.97 -14.07 9.73
N PHE A 29 22.29 -12.84 10.11
CA PHE A 29 22.87 -11.82 9.23
C PHE A 29 23.61 -10.75 10.04
N LYS A 30 24.33 -9.87 9.36
CA LYS A 30 25.07 -8.77 9.97
C LYS A 30 24.82 -7.46 9.24
N VAL A 31 25.03 -6.35 9.93
CA VAL A 31 25.01 -4.99 9.38
C VAL A 31 26.33 -4.31 9.71
N GLU A 32 26.99 -3.75 8.72
CA GLU A 32 28.21 -2.98 8.91
C GLU A 32 27.90 -1.50 9.17
N GLN A 33 28.83 -0.78 9.76
CA GLN A 33 28.65 0.64 10.02
C GLN A 33 28.54 1.42 8.69
N GLY A 34 27.52 2.27 8.58
CA GLY A 34 27.24 3.06 7.39
C GLY A 34 26.64 2.28 6.21
N GLU A 35 26.28 1.01 6.43
CA GLU A 35 25.68 0.12 5.43
C GLU A 35 24.15 0.29 5.36
N ILE A 36 23.58 -0.02 4.21
CA ILE A 36 22.14 -0.28 4.03
C ILE A 36 21.94 -1.78 3.83
N LEU A 37 21.33 -2.44 4.82
CA LEU A 37 20.84 -3.80 4.66
C LEU A 37 19.37 -3.77 4.23
N GLY A 38 19.06 -4.31 3.06
CA GLY A 38 17.69 -4.54 2.61
C GLY A 38 17.16 -5.89 3.10
N ILE A 39 16.01 -5.90 3.78
CA ILE A 39 15.30 -7.14 4.13
C ILE A 39 14.05 -7.23 3.27
N VAL A 40 13.95 -8.25 2.42
CA VAL A 40 12.86 -8.43 1.45
C VAL A 40 12.14 -9.76 1.62
N GLY A 41 10.87 -9.82 1.22
CA GLY A 41 10.04 -11.02 1.24
C GLY A 41 8.55 -10.69 1.27
N GLU A 42 7.69 -11.69 1.15
CA GLU A 42 6.23 -11.54 1.22
C GLU A 42 5.74 -11.07 2.60
N SER A 43 4.49 -10.59 2.66
CA SER A 43 3.83 -10.32 3.94
C SER A 43 3.76 -11.59 4.79
N GLY A 44 4.06 -11.47 6.09
CA GLY A 44 4.11 -12.63 6.98
C GLY A 44 5.38 -13.48 6.89
N SER A 45 6.40 -13.08 6.12
CA SER A 45 7.69 -13.79 6.06
C SER A 45 8.60 -13.60 7.29
N GLY A 46 8.18 -12.81 8.29
CA GLY A 46 8.94 -12.59 9.53
C GLY A 46 9.80 -11.32 9.57
N LYS A 47 9.84 -10.49 8.53
CA LYS A 47 10.69 -9.27 8.43
C LYS A 47 10.48 -8.30 9.58
N SER A 48 9.26 -7.80 9.74
CA SER A 48 8.91 -6.83 10.81
C SER A 48 9.11 -7.41 12.20
N VAL A 49 8.80 -8.70 12.37
CA VAL A 49 8.99 -9.41 13.66
C VAL A 49 10.48 -9.52 13.99
N THR A 50 11.34 -9.83 13.01
CA THR A 50 12.80 -9.82 13.16
C THR A 50 13.30 -8.44 13.57
N ALA A 51 12.80 -7.38 12.92
CA ALA A 51 13.17 -6.00 13.24
C ALA A 51 12.71 -5.56 14.64
N LEU A 52 11.48 -5.92 15.03
CA LEU A 52 10.97 -5.65 16.38
C LEU A 52 11.73 -6.41 17.47
N SER A 53 12.26 -7.60 17.15
CA SER A 53 13.15 -8.36 18.04
C SER A 53 14.39 -7.59 18.43
N ILE A 54 15.02 -6.88 17.48
CA ILE A 54 16.23 -6.07 17.70
C ILE A 54 15.99 -5.03 18.81
N LEU A 55 14.79 -4.48 18.88
CA LEU A 55 14.42 -3.48 19.87
C LEU A 55 13.68 -4.03 21.08
N GLY A 56 13.50 -5.36 21.18
CA GLY A 56 12.72 -5.96 22.27
C GLY A 56 11.28 -5.45 22.37
N LEU A 57 10.65 -5.11 21.21
CA LEU A 57 9.29 -4.55 21.16
C LEU A 57 8.19 -5.61 20.96
N LEU A 58 8.55 -6.89 21.05
CA LEU A 58 7.59 -7.98 20.96
C LEU A 58 6.82 -8.15 22.28
N PRO A 59 5.61 -8.74 22.24
CA PRO A 59 4.78 -8.92 23.43
C PRO A 59 5.30 -10.05 24.34
N TYR A 60 6.43 -9.83 25.03
CA TYR A 60 6.96 -10.78 26.01
C TYR A 60 6.05 -10.88 27.25
N PRO A 61 5.85 -12.06 27.85
CA PRO A 61 6.42 -13.39 27.55
C PRO A 61 5.57 -14.24 26.57
N LYS A 62 4.61 -13.66 25.85
CA LYS A 62 3.88 -14.40 24.80
C LYS A 62 4.78 -14.70 23.60
N ALA A 63 5.64 -13.76 23.21
CA ALA A 63 6.76 -14.01 22.32
C ALA A 63 7.98 -14.45 23.13
N TYR A 64 8.82 -15.31 22.59
CA TYR A 64 10.10 -15.69 23.21
C TYR A 64 11.11 -16.16 22.16
N HIS A 65 12.39 -15.96 22.46
CA HIS A 65 13.51 -16.44 21.65
C HIS A 65 14.01 -17.79 22.17
N THR A 66 14.64 -18.59 21.31
CA THR A 66 15.38 -19.78 21.73
C THR A 66 16.66 -19.36 22.47
N LYS A 67 17.30 -20.32 23.16
CA LYS A 67 18.53 -20.06 23.90
C LYS A 67 19.73 -19.78 22.99
N GLU A 68 19.70 -20.27 21.78
CA GLU A 68 20.73 -20.09 20.75
C GLU A 68 20.63 -18.72 20.07
N SER A 69 19.48 -18.04 20.21
CA SER A 69 19.26 -16.73 19.60
C SER A 69 20.12 -15.66 20.24
N SER A 70 20.84 -14.90 19.44
CA SER A 70 21.68 -13.79 19.88
C SER A 70 21.53 -12.60 18.94
N ILE A 71 21.42 -11.40 19.52
CA ILE A 71 21.36 -10.11 18.81
C ILE A 71 22.40 -9.19 19.45
N ILE A 72 23.51 -8.96 18.77
CA ILE A 72 24.63 -8.20 19.31
C ILE A 72 24.68 -6.83 18.65
N PHE A 73 24.56 -5.76 19.42
CA PHE A 73 24.71 -4.37 18.98
C PHE A 73 25.90 -3.73 19.67
N ASN A 74 26.89 -3.24 18.92
CA ASN A 74 28.12 -2.65 19.46
C ASN A 74 28.75 -3.54 20.57
N GLN A 75 28.88 -4.85 20.33
CA GLN A 75 29.40 -5.85 21.26
C GLN A 75 28.53 -6.10 22.50
N GLN A 76 27.33 -5.51 22.57
CA GLN A 76 26.38 -5.74 23.66
C GLN A 76 25.27 -6.69 23.20
N GLU A 77 25.03 -7.77 23.97
CA GLU A 77 23.91 -8.67 23.73
C GLU A 77 22.58 -7.98 24.10
N LEU A 78 21.60 -8.06 23.18
CA LEU A 78 20.28 -7.47 23.37
C LEU A 78 19.24 -8.50 23.83
N VAL A 79 19.38 -9.78 23.48
CA VAL A 79 18.43 -10.83 23.94
C VAL A 79 18.51 -10.96 25.44
N GLY A 80 17.36 -10.81 26.11
CA GLY A 80 17.30 -10.88 27.57
C GLY A 80 17.70 -9.60 28.31
N LEU A 81 17.96 -8.50 27.57
CA LEU A 81 18.28 -7.20 28.18
C LEU A 81 17.08 -6.67 28.96
N ASP A 82 17.32 -6.02 30.10
CA ASP A 82 16.27 -5.41 30.92
C ASP A 82 15.68 -4.14 30.26
N GLU A 83 14.46 -3.79 30.64
CA GLU A 83 13.72 -2.67 30.07
C GLU A 83 14.43 -1.31 30.26
N LYS A 84 15.14 -1.12 31.38
CA LYS A 84 15.88 0.12 31.66
C LYS A 84 17.03 0.31 30.67
N SER A 85 17.75 -0.75 30.37
CA SER A 85 18.83 -0.77 29.39
C SER A 85 18.31 -0.60 27.96
N PHE A 86 17.17 -1.25 27.61
CA PHE A 86 16.52 -1.02 26.31
C PHE A 86 16.09 0.42 26.10
N ARG A 87 15.59 1.12 27.11
CA ARG A 87 15.22 2.55 27.00
C ARG A 87 16.39 3.46 26.62
N GLN A 88 17.63 3.09 26.94
CA GLN A 88 18.82 3.83 26.53
C GLN A 88 19.18 3.60 25.06
N ILE A 89 18.69 2.51 24.46
CA ILE A 89 18.96 2.11 23.09
C ILE A 89 17.83 2.60 22.15
N ARG A 90 16.56 2.33 22.52
CA ARG A 90 15.37 2.66 21.73
C ARG A 90 15.22 4.17 21.55
N GLY A 91 15.09 4.62 20.30
CA GLY A 91 14.92 6.04 19.94
C GLY A 91 16.16 6.90 20.16
N ASN A 92 17.27 6.33 20.66
CA ASN A 92 18.53 7.00 20.88
C ASN A 92 19.64 6.42 19.97
N LYS A 93 20.03 5.17 20.18
CA LYS A 93 21.07 4.48 19.39
C LYS A 93 20.48 3.72 18.19
N ILE A 94 19.33 3.09 18.39
CA ILE A 94 18.57 2.42 17.34
C ILE A 94 17.16 3.03 17.31
N SER A 95 16.77 3.53 16.14
CA SER A 95 15.44 4.12 15.93
C SER A 95 14.64 3.30 14.91
N PHE A 96 13.31 3.44 14.97
CA PHE A 96 12.38 2.67 14.16
C PHE A 96 11.38 3.59 13.46
N ILE A 97 11.15 3.37 12.17
CA ILE A 97 10.05 3.95 11.39
C ILE A 97 9.06 2.83 11.12
N PHE A 98 7.84 2.94 11.66
CA PHE A 98 6.77 1.96 11.48
C PHE A 98 6.09 2.09 10.13
N GLN A 99 5.48 1.01 9.66
CA GLN A 99 4.84 0.88 8.35
C GLN A 99 3.71 1.90 8.11
N GLU A 100 2.90 2.22 9.14
CA GLU A 100 1.74 3.10 9.00
C GLU A 100 1.91 4.43 9.74
N PRO A 101 2.00 5.58 9.03
CA PRO A 101 2.09 6.89 9.66
C PRO A 101 0.87 7.27 10.51
N MET A 102 -0.32 6.77 10.14
CA MET A 102 -1.56 7.10 10.85
C MET A 102 -1.67 6.45 12.23
N SER A 103 -1.11 5.25 12.39
CA SER A 103 -1.08 4.54 13.68
C SER A 103 0.10 4.95 14.55
N SER A 104 1.16 5.51 13.95
CA SER A 104 2.41 5.87 14.64
C SER A 104 2.40 7.28 15.20
N LEU A 105 1.65 8.21 14.60
CA LEU A 105 1.48 9.58 15.09
C LEU A 105 0.20 9.69 15.94
N ASN A 106 0.32 10.28 17.14
CA ASN A 106 -0.85 10.57 17.97
C ASN A 106 -1.68 11.69 17.32
N PRO A 107 -2.93 11.43 16.88
CA PRO A 107 -3.74 12.42 16.15
C PRO A 107 -4.14 13.64 17.03
N LEU A 108 -4.09 13.50 18.35
CA LEU A 108 -4.47 14.53 19.30
C LEU A 108 -3.31 15.45 19.71
N HIS A 109 -2.07 15.10 19.31
CA HIS A 109 -0.89 15.89 19.65
C HIS A 109 -0.31 16.59 18.42
N LYS A 110 0.16 17.82 18.61
CA LYS A 110 0.87 18.58 17.57
C LYS A 110 2.17 17.88 17.19
N ILE A 111 2.55 17.93 15.91
CA ILE A 111 3.75 17.25 15.42
C ILE A 111 5.04 17.71 16.11
N GLY A 112 5.16 19.02 16.38
CA GLY A 112 6.32 19.56 17.11
C GLY A 112 6.43 19.02 18.54
N ALA A 113 5.30 18.77 19.22
CA ALA A 113 5.30 18.19 20.55
C ALA A 113 5.77 16.72 20.53
N GLN A 114 5.39 15.95 19.52
CA GLN A 114 5.79 14.55 19.37
C GLN A 114 7.29 14.42 19.05
N ILE A 115 7.84 15.27 18.17
CA ILE A 115 9.30 15.32 17.91
C ILE A 115 10.05 15.73 19.18
N ALA A 116 9.55 16.76 19.90
CA ALA A 116 10.16 17.25 21.12
C ALA A 116 10.17 16.23 22.26
N GLU A 117 9.22 15.30 22.30
CA GLU A 117 9.16 14.23 23.30
C GLU A 117 10.39 13.32 23.22
N SER A 118 10.77 12.87 22.02
CA SER A 118 11.98 12.05 21.81
C SER A 118 13.25 12.76 22.32
N LEU A 119 13.37 14.07 22.08
CA LEU A 119 14.50 14.88 22.57
C LEU A 119 14.50 14.98 24.09
N LYS A 120 13.34 15.20 24.73
CA LYS A 120 13.21 15.32 26.20
C LYS A 120 13.58 14.04 26.93
N ILE A 121 13.27 12.87 26.36
CA ILE A 121 13.54 11.59 26.99
C ILE A 121 15.04 11.28 27.01
N HIS A 122 15.76 11.64 25.95
CA HIS A 122 17.14 11.19 25.72
C HIS A 122 18.20 12.28 25.84
N GLN A 123 17.81 13.55 25.82
CA GLN A 123 18.74 14.68 25.85
C GLN A 123 18.39 15.66 26.98
N ASN A 124 19.41 16.11 27.67
CA ASN A 124 19.23 17.12 28.73
C ASN A 124 19.26 18.53 28.16
N LEU A 125 18.22 18.91 27.37
CA LEU A 125 18.11 20.19 26.69
C LEU A 125 17.09 21.12 27.35
N SER A 126 17.34 22.42 27.31
CA SER A 126 16.35 23.43 27.71
C SER A 126 15.16 23.46 26.73
N ARG A 127 14.04 24.07 27.16
CA ARG A 127 12.83 24.21 26.30
C ARG A 127 13.12 24.94 24.98
N GLU A 128 13.97 25.96 25.04
CA GLU A 128 14.37 26.75 23.86
C GLU A 128 15.23 25.92 22.91
N GLN A 129 16.20 25.17 23.45
CA GLN A 129 17.03 24.26 22.66
C GLN A 129 16.20 23.15 21.99
N ILE A 130 15.24 22.57 22.71
CA ILE A 130 14.30 21.58 22.15
C ILE A 130 13.49 22.19 21.02
N LYS A 131 12.93 23.39 21.19
CA LYS A 131 12.16 24.07 20.15
C LYS A 131 13.02 24.33 18.91
N LYS A 132 14.24 24.85 19.10
CA LYS A 132 15.19 25.11 18.02
C LYS A 132 15.53 23.82 17.29
N ARG A 133 15.89 22.75 18.02
CA ARG A 133 16.23 21.44 17.43
C ARG A 133 15.04 20.82 16.68
N THR A 134 13.83 20.97 17.20
CA THR A 134 12.60 20.50 16.52
C THR A 134 12.39 21.21 15.18
N LEU A 135 12.62 22.52 15.10
CA LEU A 135 12.56 23.25 13.83
C LEU A 135 13.65 22.81 12.86
N GLU A 136 14.90 22.63 13.33
CA GLU A 136 15.99 22.11 12.52
C GLU A 136 15.66 20.72 11.93
N LEU A 137 15.05 19.85 12.73
CA LEU A 137 14.62 18.52 12.27
C LEU A 137 13.53 18.60 11.21
N LEU A 138 12.53 19.47 11.37
CA LEU A 138 11.48 19.68 10.36
C LEU A 138 12.06 20.25 9.04
N GLN A 139 13.05 21.16 9.13
CA GLN A 139 13.78 21.67 7.97
C GLN A 139 14.59 20.56 7.30
N LEU A 140 15.29 19.76 8.10
CA LEU A 140 16.13 18.64 7.62
C LEU A 140 15.34 17.61 6.83
N VAL A 141 14.10 17.33 7.25
CA VAL A 141 13.20 16.42 6.50
C VAL A 141 12.37 17.14 5.44
N LYS A 142 12.72 18.39 5.12
CA LYS A 142 12.10 19.20 4.05
C LYS A 142 10.59 19.39 4.21
N ILE A 143 10.11 19.63 5.44
CA ILE A 143 8.74 20.09 5.69
C ILE A 143 8.62 21.56 5.25
N PRO A 144 7.65 21.90 4.38
CA PRO A 144 7.42 23.29 3.99
C PRO A 144 6.88 24.10 5.19
N GLU A 145 7.29 25.36 5.31
CA GLU A 145 6.84 26.30 6.36
C GLU A 145 6.94 25.72 7.79
N PRO A 146 8.13 25.23 8.22
CA PRO A 146 8.29 24.48 9.45
C PRO A 146 7.88 25.26 10.69
N GLU A 147 8.03 26.60 10.70
CA GLU A 147 7.63 27.50 11.79
C GLU A 147 6.11 27.49 12.03
N GLN A 148 5.31 27.32 10.98
CA GLN A 148 3.86 27.21 11.08
C GLN A 148 3.47 25.76 11.37
N LYS A 149 4.06 24.82 10.62
CA LYS A 149 3.73 23.39 10.67
C LYS A 149 4.09 22.73 12.01
N ILE A 150 5.06 23.24 12.76
CA ILE A 150 5.39 22.74 14.10
C ILE A 150 4.17 22.67 15.02
N ASN A 151 3.17 23.54 14.81
CA ASN A 151 1.93 23.59 15.57
C ASN A 151 0.76 22.82 14.91
N ALA A 152 0.97 22.21 13.75
CA ALA A 152 -0.05 21.44 13.06
C ALA A 152 -0.30 20.07 13.73
N TYR A 153 -1.50 19.55 13.52
CA TYR A 153 -1.86 18.17 13.89
C TYR A 153 -1.60 17.21 12.72
N PRO A 154 -1.41 15.90 12.97
CA PRO A 154 -1.16 14.94 11.91
C PRO A 154 -2.20 14.92 10.79
N PHE A 155 -3.47 15.14 11.09
CA PHE A 155 -4.55 15.15 10.10
C PHE A 155 -4.52 16.36 9.15
N GLU A 156 -3.78 17.42 9.50
CA GLU A 156 -3.58 18.62 8.65
C GLU A 156 -2.46 18.43 7.63
N LEU A 157 -1.76 17.30 7.67
CA LEU A 157 -0.61 16.96 6.83
C LEU A 157 -0.99 15.95 5.74
N SER A 158 -0.34 16.05 4.57
CA SER A 158 -0.39 15.00 3.54
C SER A 158 0.31 13.71 4.02
N GLY A 159 0.07 12.57 3.34
CA GLY A 159 0.73 11.29 3.64
C GLY A 159 2.26 11.41 3.65
N GLY A 160 2.84 12.01 2.61
CA GLY A 160 4.28 12.24 2.54
C GLY A 160 4.81 13.19 3.61
N GLN A 161 4.04 14.21 4.01
CA GLN A 161 4.43 15.10 5.12
C GLN A 161 4.41 14.36 6.46
N ARG A 162 3.42 13.51 6.72
CA ARG A 162 3.37 12.66 7.93
C ARG A 162 4.58 11.72 7.97
N GLN A 163 4.92 11.12 6.84
CA GLN A 163 6.10 10.25 6.74
C GLN A 163 7.39 11.01 7.06
N ARG A 164 7.55 12.24 6.54
CA ARG A 164 8.68 13.11 6.88
C ARG A 164 8.74 13.47 8.37
N VAL A 165 7.60 13.68 9.01
CA VAL A 165 7.53 13.92 10.47
C VAL A 165 7.97 12.66 11.25
N MET A 166 7.55 11.46 10.84
CA MET A 166 8.02 10.22 11.46
C MET A 166 9.53 10.03 11.31
N ILE A 167 10.07 10.35 10.14
CA ILE A 167 11.52 10.35 9.91
C ILE A 167 12.19 11.34 10.86
N ALA A 168 11.66 12.58 11.01
CA ALA A 168 12.19 13.58 11.93
C ALA A 168 12.21 13.09 13.39
N MET A 169 11.15 12.40 13.83
CA MET A 169 11.09 11.78 15.16
C MET A 169 12.16 10.70 15.32
N ALA A 170 12.30 9.83 14.32
CA ALA A 170 13.25 8.73 14.35
C ALA A 170 14.71 9.20 14.39
N ILE A 171 15.05 10.29 13.67
CA ILE A 171 16.43 10.81 13.63
C ILE A 171 16.73 11.87 14.70
N ALA A 172 15.79 12.19 15.59
CA ALA A 172 15.90 13.29 16.56
C ALA A 172 17.18 13.21 17.41
N ASN A 173 17.57 12.00 17.80
CA ASN A 173 18.73 11.71 18.65
C ASN A 173 19.98 11.25 17.86
N ASN A 174 20.02 11.43 16.53
CA ASN A 174 21.10 10.98 15.65
C ASN A 174 21.44 9.49 15.87
N PRO A 175 20.54 8.55 15.58
CA PRO A 175 20.74 7.14 15.83
C PRO A 175 21.90 6.57 14.99
N GLN A 176 22.53 5.51 15.49
CA GLN A 176 23.55 4.76 14.76
C GLN A 176 22.92 3.80 13.75
N ILE A 177 21.73 3.26 14.08
CA ILE A 177 20.93 2.42 13.17
C ILE A 177 19.53 2.99 13.08
N LEU A 178 19.04 3.11 11.85
CA LEU A 178 17.64 3.39 11.54
C LEU A 178 17.02 2.15 10.92
N ILE A 179 16.01 1.58 11.59
CA ILE A 179 15.19 0.52 11.02
C ILE A 179 13.97 1.18 10.37
N ALA A 180 13.80 0.98 9.07
CA ALA A 180 12.69 1.52 8.30
C ALA A 180 11.83 0.37 7.77
N ASP A 181 10.70 0.13 8.43
CA ASP A 181 9.77 -0.94 8.07
C ASP A 181 8.72 -0.44 7.09
N GLU A 182 8.89 -0.79 5.82
CA GLU A 182 8.07 -0.37 4.69
C GLU A 182 7.79 1.15 4.67
N PRO A 183 8.82 2.01 4.73
CA PRO A 183 8.65 3.45 4.96
C PRO A 183 7.97 4.19 3.80
N THR A 184 7.71 3.53 2.69
CA THR A 184 7.12 4.10 1.47
C THR A 184 5.78 3.46 1.11
N THR A 185 5.28 2.51 1.89
CA THR A 185 3.98 1.86 1.67
C THR A 185 2.85 2.89 1.77
N ALA A 186 1.84 2.78 0.91
CA ALA A 186 0.70 3.70 0.77
C ALA A 186 1.06 5.14 0.32
N LEU A 187 2.27 5.36 -0.19
CA LEU A 187 2.65 6.62 -0.84
C LEU A 187 2.66 6.44 -2.36
N ASP A 188 2.35 7.51 -3.08
CA ASP A 188 2.52 7.51 -4.53
C ASP A 188 4.01 7.45 -4.92
N VAL A 189 4.28 6.99 -6.14
CA VAL A 189 5.63 6.67 -6.61
C VAL A 189 6.58 7.87 -6.54
N THR A 190 6.09 9.07 -6.84
CA THR A 190 6.88 10.30 -6.80
C THR A 190 7.29 10.65 -5.36
N ILE A 191 6.38 10.49 -4.40
CA ILE A 191 6.67 10.71 -2.97
C ILE A 191 7.59 9.60 -2.44
N GLN A 192 7.43 8.35 -2.89
CA GLN A 192 8.34 7.25 -2.52
C GLN A 192 9.78 7.58 -2.87
N GLU A 193 10.06 8.04 -4.11
CA GLU A 193 11.41 8.47 -4.51
C GLU A 193 11.97 9.56 -3.59
N GLN A 194 11.17 10.59 -3.34
CA GLN A 194 11.59 11.68 -2.47
C GLN A 194 11.90 11.25 -1.03
N ILE A 195 11.19 10.25 -0.50
CA ILE A 195 11.47 9.69 0.84
C ILE A 195 12.75 8.87 0.82
N ILE A 196 12.99 8.10 -0.23
CA ILE A 196 14.22 7.31 -0.38
C ILE A 196 15.43 8.23 -0.49
N ASP A 197 15.38 9.24 -1.36
CA ASP A 197 16.46 10.22 -1.51
C ASP A 197 16.75 10.93 -0.20
N LEU A 198 15.69 11.28 0.56
CA LEU A 198 15.82 11.86 1.89
C LEU A 198 16.54 10.90 2.85
N LEU A 199 16.17 9.63 2.89
CA LEU A 199 16.83 8.63 3.76
C LEU A 199 18.31 8.43 3.41
N LEU A 200 18.64 8.41 2.12
CA LEU A 200 20.04 8.34 1.64
C LEU A 200 20.84 9.59 2.03
N GLU A 201 20.27 10.79 1.87
CA GLU A 201 20.90 12.04 2.30
C GLU A 201 21.14 12.03 3.81
N LEU A 202 20.15 11.61 4.61
CA LEU A 202 20.24 11.53 6.06
C LEU A 202 21.26 10.48 6.51
N LYS A 203 21.33 9.31 5.85
CA LYS A 203 22.35 8.28 6.10
C LYS A 203 23.74 8.87 6.05
N HIS A 204 24.06 9.58 4.97
CA HIS A 204 25.37 10.21 4.80
C HIS A 204 25.62 11.33 5.80
N LYS A 205 24.65 12.22 6.01
CA LYS A 205 24.78 13.38 6.90
C LYS A 205 24.96 13.01 8.37
N LEU A 206 24.27 11.94 8.82
CA LEU A 206 24.28 11.49 10.20
C LEU A 206 25.22 10.30 10.43
N ASN A 207 25.89 9.81 9.38
CA ASN A 207 26.77 8.61 9.41
C ASN A 207 26.08 7.40 10.08
N MET A 208 24.82 7.14 9.73
CA MET A 208 24.03 6.03 10.28
C MET A 208 23.94 4.86 9.30
N SER A 209 23.72 3.67 9.84
CA SER A 209 23.36 2.47 9.07
C SER A 209 21.84 2.39 8.94
N ILE A 210 21.34 1.76 7.89
CA ILE A 210 19.89 1.59 7.67
C ILE A 210 19.57 0.10 7.50
N ILE A 211 18.57 -0.39 8.22
CA ILE A 211 17.89 -1.65 7.90
C ILE A 211 16.60 -1.27 7.19
N PHE A 212 16.56 -1.52 5.89
CA PHE A 212 15.43 -1.14 5.03
C PHE A 212 14.57 -2.36 4.70
N ILE A 213 13.37 -2.43 5.26
CA ILE A 213 12.43 -3.52 5.03
C ILE A 213 11.46 -3.12 3.92
N SER A 214 11.31 -3.97 2.92
CA SER A 214 10.36 -3.75 1.83
C SER A 214 9.94 -5.08 1.20
N HIS A 215 8.78 -5.09 0.57
CA HIS A 215 8.36 -6.18 -0.31
C HIS A 215 8.82 -5.95 -1.77
N ASN A 216 9.35 -4.77 -2.10
CA ASN A 216 9.83 -4.42 -3.44
C ASN A 216 11.34 -4.67 -3.55
N LEU A 217 11.72 -5.84 -4.08
CA LEU A 217 13.13 -6.22 -4.26
C LEU A 217 13.89 -5.27 -5.20
N ARG A 218 13.23 -4.72 -6.24
CA ARG A 218 13.89 -3.81 -7.17
C ARG A 218 14.29 -2.50 -6.50
N LEU A 219 13.38 -1.96 -5.69
CA LEU A 219 13.66 -0.77 -4.89
C LEU A 219 14.85 -1.01 -3.96
N VAL A 220 14.84 -2.13 -3.25
CA VAL A 220 15.91 -2.50 -2.33
C VAL A 220 17.23 -2.70 -3.07
N HIS A 221 17.23 -3.36 -4.24
CA HIS A 221 18.44 -3.53 -5.06
C HIS A 221 19.10 -2.19 -5.43
N LYS A 222 18.31 -1.13 -5.64
CA LYS A 222 18.83 0.19 -6.02
C LYS A 222 19.57 0.90 -4.88
N ILE A 223 19.20 0.63 -3.63
CA ILE A 223 19.67 1.41 -2.46
C ILE A 223 20.50 0.61 -1.47
N ALA A 224 20.35 -0.70 -1.42
CA ALA A 224 20.99 -1.56 -0.43
C ALA A 224 22.39 -2.00 -0.87
N ASP A 225 23.29 -2.10 0.10
CA ASP A 225 24.61 -2.70 -0.06
C ASP A 225 24.52 -4.23 0.00
N HIS A 226 23.74 -4.75 0.98
CA HIS A 226 23.42 -6.18 1.12
C HIS A 226 21.91 -6.41 1.17
N ILE A 227 21.50 -7.59 0.76
CA ILE A 227 20.09 -8.02 0.76
C ILE A 227 19.95 -9.34 1.51
N ALA A 228 18.95 -9.39 2.40
CA ALA A 228 18.47 -10.57 3.09
C ALA A 228 17.07 -10.92 2.56
N VAL A 229 16.91 -12.08 1.93
CA VAL A 229 15.61 -12.56 1.39
C VAL A 229 14.98 -13.51 2.37
N MET A 230 13.83 -13.13 2.93
CA MET A 230 13.08 -13.92 3.91
C MET A 230 11.82 -14.53 3.30
N TYR A 231 11.57 -15.79 3.65
CA TYR A 231 10.37 -16.51 3.25
C TYR A 231 9.91 -17.47 4.35
N ARG A 232 8.66 -17.37 4.81
CA ARG A 232 8.05 -18.22 5.85
C ARG A 232 8.89 -18.36 7.13
N GLY A 233 9.50 -17.26 7.55
CA GLY A 233 10.32 -17.20 8.75
C GLY A 233 11.78 -17.56 8.56
N GLU A 234 12.19 -18.03 7.40
CA GLU A 234 13.56 -18.46 7.07
C GLU A 234 14.30 -17.42 6.24
N LEU A 235 15.61 -17.33 6.41
CA LEU A 235 16.50 -16.57 5.57
C LEU A 235 16.97 -17.45 4.40
N LEU A 236 16.36 -17.28 3.23
CA LEU A 236 16.67 -18.11 2.05
C LEU A 236 17.96 -17.70 1.35
N GLU A 237 18.27 -16.41 1.37
CA GLU A 237 19.44 -15.88 0.67
C GLU A 237 19.93 -14.60 1.36
N TYR A 238 21.27 -14.47 1.49
CA TYR A 238 21.93 -13.29 2.01
C TYR A 238 23.21 -13.04 1.19
N GLY A 239 23.43 -11.81 0.74
CA GLY A 239 24.58 -11.45 -0.06
C GLY A 239 24.57 -9.98 -0.46
N THR A 240 25.58 -9.55 -1.24
CA THR A 240 25.54 -8.19 -1.80
C THR A 240 24.33 -8.02 -2.71
N ALA A 241 23.81 -6.80 -2.80
CA ALA A 241 22.65 -6.50 -3.64
C ALA A 241 22.84 -7.00 -5.09
N LYS A 242 24.04 -6.82 -5.63
CA LYS A 242 24.41 -7.30 -6.96
C LYS A 242 24.32 -8.83 -7.08
N GLN A 243 24.87 -9.57 -6.11
CA GLN A 243 24.87 -11.04 -6.12
C GLN A 243 23.43 -11.59 -6.06
N VAL A 244 22.62 -11.09 -5.11
CA VAL A 244 21.24 -11.58 -4.94
C VAL A 244 20.38 -11.26 -6.16
N PHE A 245 20.61 -10.13 -6.84
CA PHE A 245 19.80 -9.73 -7.98
C PHE A 245 20.23 -10.36 -9.30
N GLU A 246 21.55 -10.41 -9.57
CA GLU A 246 22.09 -10.93 -10.84
C GLU A 246 22.28 -12.46 -10.84
N GLN A 247 22.55 -13.05 -9.67
CA GLN A 247 22.84 -14.48 -9.51
C GLN A 247 22.02 -15.11 -8.38
N PRO A 248 20.68 -15.00 -8.44
CA PRO A 248 19.80 -15.53 -7.39
C PRO A 248 19.94 -17.04 -7.28
N LYS A 249 20.15 -17.54 -6.06
CA LYS A 249 20.33 -18.97 -5.78
C LYS A 249 18.98 -19.66 -5.54
N SER A 250 18.12 -19.01 -4.74
CA SER A 250 16.83 -19.60 -4.39
C SER A 250 15.79 -19.41 -5.52
N ASP A 251 14.94 -20.40 -5.74
CA ASP A 251 13.86 -20.29 -6.73
C ASP A 251 12.83 -19.22 -6.33
N TYR A 252 12.68 -18.98 -5.04
CA TYR A 252 11.85 -17.89 -4.54
C TYR A 252 12.41 -16.51 -4.92
N THR A 253 13.73 -16.29 -4.75
CA THR A 253 14.38 -15.04 -5.19
C THR A 253 14.25 -14.84 -6.70
N LYS A 254 14.48 -15.91 -7.49
CA LYS A 254 14.26 -15.87 -8.95
C LYS A 254 12.83 -15.45 -9.30
N LYS A 255 11.84 -16.00 -8.59
CA LYS A 255 10.43 -15.67 -8.79
C LYS A 255 10.14 -14.23 -8.41
N LEU A 256 10.69 -13.71 -7.29
CA LEU A 256 10.55 -12.31 -6.90
C LEU A 256 11.13 -11.34 -7.94
N ILE A 257 12.29 -11.66 -8.52
CA ILE A 257 12.93 -10.84 -9.55
C ILE A 257 12.13 -10.92 -10.87
N SER A 258 11.69 -12.12 -11.25
CA SER A 258 11.00 -12.37 -12.52
C SER A 258 9.51 -12.02 -12.50
N SER A 259 8.94 -11.61 -11.38
CA SER A 259 7.53 -11.23 -11.25
C SER A 259 7.19 -9.95 -12.04
N ASN A 260 7.69 -9.88 -13.28
CA ASN A 260 7.19 -8.99 -14.30
C ASN A 260 5.80 -9.48 -14.69
N LEU A 261 4.80 -8.70 -14.39
CA LEU A 261 3.45 -8.87 -14.93
C LEU A 261 3.54 -8.82 -16.47
N LEU A 262 3.64 -9.99 -17.11
CA LEU A 262 3.83 -10.13 -18.55
C LEU A 262 2.59 -9.62 -19.30
N LEU A 263 2.84 -8.75 -20.25
CA LEU A 263 1.89 -8.23 -21.22
C LEU A 263 1.43 -9.35 -22.18
N ASN A 264 0.19 -9.82 -22.03
CA ASN A 264 -0.48 -10.58 -23.08
C ASN A 264 -1.98 -10.24 -23.11
N LEU A 265 -2.28 -8.96 -23.34
CA LEU A 265 -3.66 -8.54 -23.57
C LEU A 265 -3.94 -8.53 -25.07
N ARG A 266 -4.63 -9.56 -25.56
CA ARG A 266 -5.23 -9.54 -26.91
C ARG A 266 -6.65 -9.01 -26.78
N TYR A 267 -6.90 -7.85 -27.36
CA TYR A 267 -8.20 -7.22 -27.44
C TYR A 267 -8.66 -7.11 -28.91
N LYS A 268 -9.92 -7.42 -29.19
CA LYS A 268 -10.51 -7.19 -30.52
C LYS A 268 -10.99 -5.75 -30.60
N ASN A 269 -10.37 -4.95 -31.46
CA ASN A 269 -10.68 -3.52 -31.62
C ASN A 269 -12.11 -3.21 -32.08
N ASP A 270 -12.87 -4.22 -32.55
CA ASP A 270 -14.21 -4.06 -33.14
C ASP A 270 -15.36 -4.25 -32.14
N SER A 271 -15.09 -4.32 -30.83
CA SER A 271 -16.15 -4.49 -29.83
C SER A 271 -16.99 -3.21 -29.65
N LYS A 272 -18.30 -3.40 -29.33
CA LYS A 272 -19.26 -2.31 -29.15
C LYS A 272 -18.88 -1.44 -27.93
N ILE A 273 -19.17 -0.14 -28.02
CA ILE A 273 -19.08 0.76 -26.86
C ILE A 273 -20.12 0.30 -25.83
N LEU A 274 -19.68 0.12 -24.59
CA LEU A 274 -20.49 -0.33 -23.47
C LEU A 274 -20.79 0.81 -22.49
N LEU A 275 -19.84 1.74 -22.30
CA LEU A 275 -19.97 2.88 -21.39
C LEU A 275 -19.51 4.16 -22.11
N GLU A 276 -20.28 5.22 -21.92
CA GLU A 276 -19.89 6.59 -22.29
C GLU A 276 -19.98 7.48 -21.05
N VAL A 277 -18.88 8.20 -20.82
CA VAL A 277 -18.74 9.22 -19.78
C VAL A 277 -18.56 10.56 -20.46
N GLN A 278 -19.43 11.51 -20.17
CA GLN A 278 -19.48 12.81 -20.85
C GLN A 278 -19.51 13.95 -19.84
N ASN A 279 -18.48 14.80 -19.90
CA ASN A 279 -18.34 16.05 -19.13
C ASN A 279 -18.55 15.88 -17.62
N ILE A 280 -17.97 14.84 -17.04
CA ILE A 280 -18.05 14.63 -15.59
C ILE A 280 -17.24 15.71 -14.86
N GLU A 281 -17.93 16.43 -13.96
CA GLU A 281 -17.34 17.40 -13.03
C GLU A 281 -17.74 17.06 -11.60
N VAL A 282 -16.77 17.12 -10.68
CA VAL A 282 -16.99 16.93 -9.24
C VAL A 282 -16.37 18.11 -8.50
N ASP A 283 -17.21 18.83 -7.75
CA ASP A 283 -16.82 20.00 -6.99
C ASP A 283 -17.00 19.72 -5.48
N PHE A 284 -15.98 20.03 -4.67
CA PHE A 284 -16.05 19.97 -3.21
C PHE A 284 -15.98 21.37 -2.61
N PRO A 285 -16.88 21.73 -1.67
CA PRO A 285 -16.87 23.05 -1.02
C PRO A 285 -15.63 23.19 -0.14
N ARG A 286 -14.76 24.17 -0.46
CA ARG A 286 -13.51 24.42 0.28
C ARG A 286 -13.70 25.43 1.44
N LYS A 287 -14.58 26.42 1.27
CA LYS A 287 -14.95 27.39 2.31
C LYS A 287 -16.44 27.71 2.24
N LYS A 288 -17.08 27.72 3.39
CA LYS A 288 -18.46 28.24 3.54
C LYS A 288 -18.39 29.53 4.36
N ASN A 289 -19.24 30.52 4.03
CA ASN A 289 -19.39 31.70 4.86
C ASN A 289 -20.25 31.39 6.10
N ILE A 290 -20.41 32.39 7.00
CA ILE A 290 -21.21 32.27 8.23
C ILE A 290 -22.66 31.88 7.95
N PHE A 291 -23.17 32.14 6.75
CA PHE A 291 -24.52 31.79 6.28
C PHE A 291 -24.58 30.47 5.52
N GLY A 292 -23.51 29.64 5.56
CA GLY A 292 -23.47 28.33 4.90
C GLY A 292 -23.29 28.37 3.37
N ARG A 293 -23.12 29.55 2.74
CA ARG A 293 -22.86 29.67 1.30
C ARG A 293 -21.40 29.32 0.99
N VAL A 294 -21.19 28.52 -0.04
CA VAL A 294 -19.85 28.15 -0.51
C VAL A 294 -19.17 29.36 -1.15
N ILE A 295 -17.97 29.72 -0.65
CA ILE A 295 -17.18 30.87 -1.15
C ILE A 295 -16.12 30.41 -2.14
N ALA A 296 -15.62 29.17 -1.99
CA ALA A 296 -14.62 28.58 -2.89
C ALA A 296 -14.85 27.09 -3.00
N ASP A 297 -14.86 26.60 -4.23
CA ASP A 297 -14.94 25.19 -4.56
C ASP A 297 -13.56 24.64 -4.95
N PHE A 298 -13.30 23.41 -4.55
CA PHE A 298 -12.18 22.62 -5.06
C PHE A 298 -12.73 21.67 -6.13
N LYS A 299 -12.29 21.87 -7.36
CA LYS A 299 -12.68 21.03 -8.49
C LYS A 299 -11.83 19.76 -8.50
N ALA A 300 -12.39 18.67 -8.00
CA ALA A 300 -11.71 17.38 -7.93
C ALA A 300 -11.72 16.63 -9.27
N VAL A 301 -12.73 16.87 -10.12
CA VAL A 301 -12.81 16.34 -11.49
C VAL A 301 -13.32 17.46 -12.41
N ASP A 302 -12.64 17.70 -13.52
CA ASP A 302 -12.93 18.79 -14.46
C ASP A 302 -13.15 18.27 -15.88
N LYS A 303 -14.43 18.15 -16.28
CA LYS A 303 -14.90 17.83 -17.64
C LYS A 303 -14.27 16.57 -18.25
N VAL A 304 -14.22 15.49 -17.48
CA VAL A 304 -13.65 14.22 -17.93
C VAL A 304 -14.60 13.53 -18.92
N ASN A 305 -14.02 13.08 -20.05
CA ASN A 305 -14.72 12.39 -21.14
C ASN A 305 -13.95 11.13 -21.54
N PHE A 306 -14.63 10.00 -21.67
CA PHE A 306 -14.09 8.77 -22.25
C PHE A 306 -15.18 7.77 -22.61
N SER A 307 -14.82 6.74 -23.36
CA SER A 307 -15.66 5.59 -23.65
C SER A 307 -14.93 4.29 -23.34
N LEU A 308 -15.70 3.27 -22.93
CA LEU A 308 -15.21 1.93 -22.65
C LEU A 308 -15.94 0.92 -23.53
N ARG A 309 -15.19 0.03 -24.18
CA ARG A 309 -15.74 -1.04 -25.03
C ARG A 309 -15.93 -2.33 -24.23
N GLN A 310 -16.76 -3.21 -24.76
CA GLN A 310 -17.01 -4.51 -24.14
C GLN A 310 -15.73 -5.36 -24.11
N GLY A 311 -15.39 -5.92 -22.95
CA GLY A 311 -14.17 -6.68 -22.71
C GLY A 311 -12.89 -5.83 -22.66
N GLU A 312 -13.00 -4.50 -22.76
CA GLU A 312 -11.87 -3.57 -22.65
C GLU A 312 -11.52 -3.28 -21.17
N THR A 313 -10.25 -3.05 -20.89
CA THR A 313 -9.78 -2.45 -19.63
C THR A 313 -9.22 -1.07 -19.93
N LEU A 314 -9.81 -0.03 -19.30
CA LEU A 314 -9.27 1.31 -19.25
C LEU A 314 -8.49 1.48 -17.95
N GLY A 315 -7.18 1.71 -18.04
CA GLY A 315 -6.34 2.10 -16.91
C GLY A 315 -6.47 3.59 -16.63
N ILE A 316 -6.67 3.99 -15.38
CA ILE A 316 -6.65 5.38 -14.95
C ILE A 316 -5.51 5.56 -13.98
N VAL A 317 -4.54 6.42 -14.32
CA VAL A 317 -3.32 6.65 -13.54
C VAL A 317 -3.14 8.11 -13.18
N GLY A 318 -2.35 8.37 -12.14
CA GLY A 318 -2.00 9.71 -11.65
C GLY A 318 -1.65 9.67 -10.17
N GLU A 319 -1.08 10.75 -9.64
CA GLU A 319 -0.72 10.88 -8.24
C GLU A 319 -1.95 10.86 -7.31
N SER A 320 -1.71 10.67 -6.01
CA SER A 320 -2.76 10.80 -4.98
C SER A 320 -3.35 12.21 -5.04
N GLY A 321 -4.69 12.30 -4.99
CA GLY A 321 -5.40 13.58 -5.11
C GLY A 321 -5.64 14.06 -6.55
N SER A 322 -5.22 13.33 -7.60
CA SER A 322 -5.49 13.71 -8.99
C SER A 322 -6.96 13.56 -9.43
N GLY A 323 -7.86 13.06 -8.55
CA GLY A 323 -9.30 12.96 -8.80
C GLY A 323 -9.80 11.58 -9.24
N LYS A 324 -8.96 10.54 -9.31
CA LYS A 324 -9.32 9.18 -9.78
C LYS A 324 -10.48 8.54 -9.00
N THR A 325 -10.34 8.47 -7.67
CA THR A 325 -11.40 7.93 -6.79
C THR A 325 -12.67 8.78 -6.84
N SER A 326 -12.55 10.11 -6.92
CA SER A 326 -13.71 11.01 -7.08
C SER A 326 -14.45 10.74 -8.39
N LEU A 327 -13.72 10.50 -9.47
CA LEU A 327 -14.28 10.10 -10.76
C LEU A 327 -14.99 8.73 -10.65
N ALA A 328 -14.35 7.73 -10.00
CA ALA A 328 -14.93 6.41 -9.77
C ALA A 328 -16.26 6.49 -9.02
N LEU A 329 -16.30 7.25 -7.92
CA LEU A 329 -17.50 7.43 -7.09
C LEU A 329 -18.61 8.20 -7.83
N ALA A 330 -18.24 9.18 -8.67
CA ALA A 330 -19.18 9.91 -9.53
C ALA A 330 -19.81 8.97 -10.56
N MET A 331 -19.03 8.10 -11.18
CA MET A 331 -19.53 7.14 -12.17
C MET A 331 -20.57 6.16 -11.60
N VAL A 332 -20.47 5.80 -10.32
CA VAL A 332 -21.47 4.93 -9.65
C VAL A 332 -22.55 5.74 -8.90
N ASN A 333 -22.64 7.05 -9.13
CA ASN A 333 -23.60 7.95 -8.46
C ASN A 333 -23.49 7.99 -6.92
N LEU A 334 -22.33 7.70 -6.36
CA LEU A 334 -22.03 7.86 -4.93
C LEU A 334 -21.55 9.27 -4.58
N LEU A 335 -21.10 10.04 -5.56
CA LEU A 335 -20.79 11.47 -5.42
C LEU A 335 -21.69 12.30 -6.34
N LYS A 336 -22.11 13.47 -5.83
CA LYS A 336 -22.81 14.46 -6.65
C LYS A 336 -21.88 14.99 -7.74
N HIS A 337 -22.31 14.95 -8.98
CA HIS A 337 -21.55 15.37 -10.14
C HIS A 337 -22.42 16.07 -11.16
N LYS A 338 -21.78 16.77 -12.11
CA LYS A 338 -22.37 17.24 -13.36
C LYS A 338 -21.92 16.29 -14.48
N GLY A 339 -22.60 16.33 -15.61
CA GLY A 339 -22.32 15.47 -16.75
C GLY A 339 -23.14 14.19 -16.74
N ASN A 340 -22.82 13.26 -17.64
CA ASN A 340 -23.62 12.05 -17.86
C ASN A 340 -22.76 10.80 -17.90
N VAL A 341 -23.26 9.72 -17.29
CA VAL A 341 -22.73 8.36 -17.39
C VAL A 341 -23.82 7.49 -18.03
N LYS A 342 -23.53 6.91 -19.18
CA LYS A 342 -24.49 6.11 -19.96
C LYS A 342 -23.95 4.70 -20.18
N ILE A 343 -24.75 3.70 -19.84
CA ILE A 343 -24.49 2.29 -20.23
C ILE A 343 -25.27 2.01 -21.50
N ILE A 344 -24.56 1.48 -22.52
CA ILE A 344 -25.10 1.15 -23.84
C ILE A 344 -25.36 -0.35 -23.87
N SER A 345 -26.63 -0.75 -24.01
CA SER A 345 -27.04 -2.14 -24.12
C SER A 345 -27.82 -2.36 -25.43
N GLY A 346 -27.12 -2.89 -26.44
CA GLY A 346 -27.69 -3.00 -27.80
C GLY A 346 -28.00 -1.63 -28.42
N ASN A 347 -29.25 -1.41 -28.86
CA ASN A 347 -29.71 -0.13 -29.43
C ASN A 347 -30.27 0.86 -28.39
N LYS A 348 -30.21 0.49 -27.09
CA LYS A 348 -30.71 1.34 -25.99
C LYS A 348 -29.53 1.92 -25.23
N SER A 349 -29.52 3.22 -25.02
CA SER A 349 -28.63 3.91 -24.08
C SER A 349 -29.43 4.31 -22.85
N GLU A 350 -29.04 3.82 -21.69
CA GLU A 350 -29.71 4.18 -20.43
C GLU A 350 -28.76 5.03 -19.59
N ILE A 351 -29.26 6.16 -19.09
CA ILE A 351 -28.53 6.93 -18.08
C ILE A 351 -28.46 6.08 -16.83
N LEU A 352 -27.25 5.93 -16.26
CA LEU A 352 -27.00 5.10 -15.12
C LEU A 352 -27.88 5.53 -13.92
N GLN A 353 -28.71 4.61 -13.47
CA GLN A 353 -29.49 4.81 -12.24
C GLN A 353 -28.65 4.46 -11.01
N LYS A 354 -29.01 5.05 -9.87
CA LYS A 354 -28.47 4.68 -8.57
C LYS A 354 -28.68 3.17 -8.34
N PHE A 355 -27.65 2.45 -7.87
CA PHE A 355 -27.69 1.00 -7.60
C PHE A 355 -27.81 0.09 -8.85
N SER A 356 -27.09 0.43 -9.90
CA SER A 356 -27.05 -0.45 -11.08
C SER A 356 -26.29 -1.76 -10.79
N LYS A 357 -26.92 -2.90 -11.11
CA LYS A 357 -26.22 -4.20 -11.08
C LYS A 357 -25.15 -4.33 -12.17
N ASP A 358 -25.32 -3.61 -13.29
CA ASP A 358 -24.45 -3.70 -14.46
C ASP A 358 -23.11 -2.99 -14.29
N LEU A 359 -22.99 -2.03 -13.34
CA LEU A 359 -21.77 -1.31 -13.00
C LEU A 359 -21.51 -1.44 -11.49
N GLN A 360 -20.47 -2.13 -11.13
CA GLN A 360 -20.06 -2.36 -9.75
C GLN A 360 -18.71 -1.71 -9.45
N ILE A 361 -18.41 -1.46 -8.18
CA ILE A 361 -17.14 -0.91 -7.72
C ILE A 361 -16.54 -1.78 -6.63
N VAL A 362 -15.22 -2.00 -6.74
CA VAL A 362 -14.37 -2.56 -5.68
C VAL A 362 -13.48 -1.44 -5.19
N PHE A 363 -13.61 -1.10 -3.90
CA PHE A 363 -12.92 0.03 -3.28
C PHE A 363 -11.47 -0.28 -2.94
N GLN A 364 -10.66 0.77 -2.80
CA GLN A 364 -9.23 0.75 -2.47
C GLN A 364 -8.92 0.00 -1.18
N ASP A 365 -9.74 0.18 -0.15
CA ASP A 365 -9.54 -0.46 1.16
C ASP A 365 -10.58 -1.55 1.40
N PRO A 366 -10.20 -2.82 1.21
CA PRO A 366 -11.11 -3.94 1.48
C PRO A 366 -11.47 -4.07 2.96
N TYR A 367 -10.64 -3.51 3.87
CA TYR A 367 -10.91 -3.54 5.30
C TYR A 367 -12.14 -2.69 5.66
N ASN A 368 -12.17 -1.45 5.17
CA ASN A 368 -13.27 -0.52 5.43
C ASN A 368 -14.47 -0.74 4.51
N SER A 369 -14.30 -1.43 3.37
CA SER A 369 -15.38 -1.71 2.43
C SER A 369 -16.24 -2.92 2.79
N LEU A 370 -15.78 -3.81 3.65
CA LEU A 370 -16.51 -4.98 4.14
C LEU A 370 -17.02 -4.69 5.56
N ASN A 371 -18.30 -4.92 5.81
CA ASN A 371 -18.87 -4.72 7.14
C ASN A 371 -18.27 -5.74 8.13
N PRO A 372 -17.52 -5.32 9.16
CA PRO A 372 -16.82 -6.24 10.06
C PRO A 372 -17.77 -7.06 10.96
N ARG A 373 -19.06 -6.69 11.02
CA ARG A 373 -20.08 -7.38 11.83
C ARG A 373 -20.90 -8.40 11.04
N MET A 374 -20.68 -8.50 9.73
CA MET A 374 -21.34 -9.46 8.87
C MET A 374 -20.42 -10.61 8.52
N THR A 375 -20.98 -11.82 8.38
CA THR A 375 -20.26 -12.97 7.86
C THR A 375 -20.00 -12.81 6.36
N ILE A 376 -19.05 -13.57 5.82
CA ILE A 376 -18.73 -13.56 4.38
C ILE A 376 -19.96 -13.91 3.54
N LYS A 377 -20.77 -14.89 3.99
CA LYS A 377 -22.05 -15.23 3.36
C LYS A 377 -22.96 -14.00 3.27
N GLN A 378 -23.20 -13.31 4.39
CA GLN A 378 -24.08 -12.15 4.46
C GLN A 378 -23.60 -11.01 3.55
N ILE A 379 -22.29 -10.74 3.51
CA ILE A 379 -21.69 -9.69 2.67
C ILE A 379 -21.93 -9.96 1.18
N ILE A 380 -21.77 -11.22 0.75
CA ILE A 380 -21.96 -11.58 -0.67
C ILE A 380 -23.45 -11.67 -1.02
N GLU A 381 -24.28 -12.16 -0.09
CA GLU A 381 -25.72 -12.33 -0.27
C GLU A 381 -26.49 -11.02 -0.40
N GLU A 382 -25.99 -9.93 0.22
CA GLU A 382 -26.66 -8.62 0.23
C GLU A 382 -27.06 -8.16 -1.18
N GLY A 383 -26.14 -8.27 -2.14
CA GLY A 383 -26.41 -7.93 -3.54
C GLY A 383 -27.52 -8.76 -4.17
N LEU A 384 -27.55 -10.08 -3.90
CA LEU A 384 -28.62 -10.95 -4.40
C LEU A 384 -29.99 -10.59 -3.81
N THR A 385 -30.02 -10.29 -2.53
CA THR A 385 -31.26 -9.92 -1.83
C THR A 385 -31.86 -8.63 -2.38
N VAL A 386 -31.04 -7.65 -2.76
CA VAL A 386 -31.49 -6.38 -3.34
C VAL A 386 -31.96 -6.54 -4.78
N HIS A 387 -31.20 -7.24 -5.62
CA HIS A 387 -31.40 -7.26 -7.08
C HIS A 387 -32.16 -8.48 -7.59
N PHE A 388 -32.16 -9.61 -6.86
CA PHE A 388 -32.75 -10.89 -7.29
C PHE A 388 -33.76 -11.41 -6.25
N LYS A 389 -34.80 -10.62 -5.97
CA LYS A 389 -35.83 -10.87 -4.93
C LYS A 389 -36.57 -12.21 -5.06
N LYS A 390 -36.50 -12.87 -6.21
CA LYS A 390 -37.21 -14.14 -6.47
C LYS A 390 -36.38 -15.37 -6.11
N LEU A 391 -35.08 -15.22 -5.83
CA LEU A 391 -34.22 -16.36 -5.48
C LEU A 391 -34.56 -16.87 -4.07
N ASN A 392 -34.69 -18.20 -3.96
CA ASN A 392 -34.82 -18.84 -2.66
C ASN A 392 -33.46 -19.00 -1.99
N GLU A 393 -33.42 -19.35 -0.70
CA GLU A 393 -32.20 -19.46 0.10
C GLU A 393 -31.19 -20.49 -0.45
N ASN A 394 -31.69 -21.62 -0.98
CA ASN A 394 -30.83 -22.66 -1.56
C ASN A 394 -30.16 -22.19 -2.87
N GLU A 395 -30.89 -21.46 -3.70
CA GLU A 395 -30.36 -20.87 -4.94
C GLU A 395 -29.31 -19.81 -4.64
N LYS A 396 -29.56 -18.93 -3.64
CA LYS A 396 -28.56 -17.95 -3.19
C LYS A 396 -27.31 -18.63 -2.68
N LEU A 397 -27.47 -19.65 -1.83
CA LEU A 397 -26.34 -20.40 -1.27
C LEU A 397 -25.50 -21.06 -2.37
N ALA A 398 -26.15 -21.67 -3.37
CA ALA A 398 -25.45 -22.27 -4.49
C ALA A 398 -24.64 -21.25 -5.30
N GLN A 399 -25.19 -20.04 -5.53
CA GLN A 399 -24.49 -18.97 -6.21
C GLN A 399 -23.31 -18.44 -5.40
N ILE A 400 -23.47 -18.31 -4.06
CA ILE A 400 -22.38 -17.86 -3.16
C ILE A 400 -21.22 -18.87 -3.19
N LYS A 401 -21.50 -20.17 -3.09
CA LYS A 401 -20.49 -21.22 -3.20
C LYS A 401 -19.77 -21.17 -4.55
N ALA A 402 -20.51 -21.02 -5.64
CA ALA A 402 -19.93 -20.92 -6.97
C ALA A 402 -19.00 -19.71 -7.10
N ILE A 403 -19.42 -18.52 -6.64
CA ILE A 403 -18.58 -17.32 -6.77
C ILE A 403 -17.34 -17.36 -5.88
N LEU A 404 -17.41 -17.95 -4.68
CA LEU A 404 -16.24 -18.14 -3.83
C LEU A 404 -15.18 -19.00 -4.54
N LYS A 405 -15.58 -20.06 -5.20
CA LYS A 405 -14.69 -20.90 -6.00
C LYS A 405 -14.06 -20.11 -7.16
N GLU A 406 -14.83 -19.24 -7.83
CA GLU A 406 -14.33 -18.38 -8.92
C GLU A 406 -13.22 -17.43 -8.47
N VAL A 407 -13.28 -16.96 -7.24
CA VAL A 407 -12.23 -16.08 -6.67
C VAL A 407 -11.15 -16.86 -5.91
N ASN A 408 -11.08 -18.19 -6.09
CA ASN A 408 -10.12 -19.09 -5.43
C ASN A 408 -10.20 -19.02 -3.90
N LEU A 409 -11.40 -19.07 -3.34
CA LEU A 409 -11.67 -19.18 -1.92
C LEU A 409 -12.48 -20.43 -1.62
N ASP A 410 -12.22 -21.05 -0.45
CA ASP A 410 -12.94 -22.22 0.02
C ASP A 410 -14.35 -21.83 0.50
N GLU A 411 -15.35 -22.70 0.26
CA GLU A 411 -16.73 -22.48 0.73
C GLU A 411 -16.88 -22.48 2.26
N ASN A 412 -15.96 -23.12 2.97
CA ASN A 412 -15.96 -23.21 4.44
C ASN A 412 -15.75 -21.86 5.14
N ILE A 413 -15.43 -20.80 4.38
CA ILE A 413 -15.22 -19.46 4.95
C ILE A 413 -16.51 -18.67 5.15
N MET A 414 -17.66 -19.17 4.68
CA MET A 414 -18.91 -18.42 4.62
C MET A 414 -19.39 -17.88 5.97
N ASP A 415 -19.14 -18.64 7.06
CA ASP A 415 -19.56 -18.27 8.42
C ASP A 415 -18.53 -17.45 9.18
N LYS A 416 -17.37 -17.18 8.58
CA LYS A 416 -16.31 -16.36 9.16
C LYS A 416 -16.52 -14.88 8.91
N TYR A 417 -15.79 -14.05 9.69
CA TYR A 417 -15.84 -12.60 9.61
C TYR A 417 -14.64 -12.02 8.85
N PRO A 418 -14.75 -10.82 8.24
CA PRO A 418 -13.67 -10.21 7.47
C PRO A 418 -12.33 -10.08 8.20
N HIS A 419 -12.34 -9.83 9.51
CA HIS A 419 -11.12 -9.65 10.29
C HIS A 419 -10.27 -10.93 10.43
N GLU A 420 -10.83 -12.10 10.12
CA GLU A 420 -10.12 -13.39 10.17
C GLU A 420 -9.25 -13.65 8.91
N PHE A 421 -9.30 -12.76 7.92
CA PHE A 421 -8.67 -12.97 6.61
C PHE A 421 -7.51 -12.01 6.36
N SER A 422 -6.53 -12.47 5.55
CA SER A 422 -5.45 -11.63 5.03
C SER A 422 -5.97 -10.57 4.05
N GLY A 423 -5.18 -9.53 3.77
CA GLY A 423 -5.53 -8.48 2.80
C GLY A 423 -5.93 -9.03 1.43
N GLY A 424 -5.14 -9.97 0.89
CA GLY A 424 -5.44 -10.60 -0.41
C GLY A 424 -6.71 -11.45 -0.40
N GLN A 425 -7.02 -12.14 0.70
CA GLN A 425 -8.28 -12.87 0.85
C GLN A 425 -9.48 -11.92 0.95
N ARG A 426 -9.36 -10.82 1.70
CA ARG A 426 -10.40 -9.78 1.75
C ARG A 426 -10.66 -9.14 0.39
N GLN A 427 -9.60 -8.91 -0.39
CA GLN A 427 -9.73 -8.41 -1.76
C GLN A 427 -10.51 -9.39 -2.65
N ARG A 428 -10.27 -10.69 -2.53
CA ARG A 428 -11.04 -11.73 -3.24
C ARG A 428 -12.50 -11.77 -2.80
N ILE A 429 -12.79 -11.54 -1.51
CA ILE A 429 -14.17 -11.44 -0.98
C ILE A 429 -14.86 -10.20 -1.56
N ALA A 430 -14.18 -9.05 -1.61
CA ALA A 430 -14.73 -7.83 -2.22
C ALA A 430 -15.01 -8.01 -3.72
N LEU A 431 -14.15 -8.74 -4.44
CA LEU A 431 -14.40 -9.14 -5.83
C LEU A 431 -15.60 -10.09 -5.94
N ALA A 432 -15.75 -11.08 -5.05
CA ALA A 432 -16.89 -11.99 -5.03
C ALA A 432 -18.21 -11.24 -4.83
N ARG A 433 -18.24 -10.25 -3.90
CA ARG A 433 -19.39 -9.37 -3.66
C ARG A 433 -19.80 -8.61 -4.91
N ALA A 434 -18.86 -8.11 -5.68
CA ALA A 434 -19.15 -7.40 -6.94
C ALA A 434 -19.61 -8.36 -8.04
N LEU A 435 -18.93 -9.50 -8.18
CA LEU A 435 -19.15 -10.48 -9.25
C LEU A 435 -20.46 -11.26 -9.13
N ILE A 436 -21.00 -11.45 -7.92
CA ILE A 436 -22.23 -12.20 -7.68
C ILE A 436 -23.43 -11.61 -8.44
N LEU A 437 -23.38 -10.32 -8.77
CA LEU A 437 -24.40 -9.61 -9.55
C LEU A 437 -24.23 -9.79 -11.07
N GLN A 438 -23.15 -10.46 -11.51
CA GLN A 438 -22.78 -10.64 -12.92
C GLN A 438 -22.71 -9.29 -13.68
N PRO A 439 -21.94 -8.32 -13.19
CA PRO A 439 -21.87 -6.99 -13.78
C PRO A 439 -21.22 -7.03 -15.15
N LYS A 440 -21.58 -6.07 -16.02
CA LYS A 440 -20.90 -5.85 -17.31
C LYS A 440 -19.60 -5.08 -17.14
N ILE A 441 -19.54 -4.20 -16.12
CA ILE A 441 -18.41 -3.32 -15.84
C ILE A 441 -18.10 -3.37 -14.36
N ILE A 442 -16.81 -3.49 -14.03
CA ILE A 442 -16.31 -3.33 -12.66
C ILE A 442 -15.28 -2.22 -12.63
N ILE A 443 -15.50 -1.24 -11.77
CA ILE A 443 -14.50 -0.25 -11.40
C ILE A 443 -13.66 -0.85 -10.28
N LEU A 444 -12.36 -0.91 -10.48
CA LEU A 444 -11.39 -1.42 -9.54
C LEU A 444 -10.55 -0.23 -9.05
N ASP A 445 -10.86 0.30 -7.87
CA ASP A 445 -10.15 1.44 -7.30
C ASP A 445 -9.00 0.94 -6.43
N GLU A 446 -7.79 1.02 -6.97
CA GLU A 446 -6.53 0.56 -6.36
C GLU A 446 -6.58 -0.88 -5.78
N PRO A 447 -7.03 -1.87 -6.57
CA PRO A 447 -7.32 -3.21 -6.04
C PRO A 447 -6.08 -3.98 -5.56
N THR A 448 -4.88 -3.46 -5.76
CA THR A 448 -3.61 -4.11 -5.46
C THR A 448 -2.68 -3.30 -4.55
N SER A 449 -3.05 -2.08 -4.17
CA SER A 449 -2.14 -1.11 -3.51
C SER A 449 -1.65 -1.53 -2.12
N ALA A 450 -2.43 -2.32 -1.38
CA ALA A 450 -2.10 -2.78 -0.03
C ALA A 450 -1.60 -4.25 0.01
N LEU A 451 -1.23 -4.80 -1.16
CA LEU A 451 -0.85 -6.21 -1.30
C LEU A 451 0.63 -6.34 -1.66
N ASP A 452 1.25 -7.42 -1.20
CA ASP A 452 2.61 -7.76 -1.65
C ASP A 452 2.63 -8.17 -3.14
N VAL A 453 3.81 -8.07 -3.77
CA VAL A 453 4.00 -8.26 -5.21
C VAL A 453 3.46 -9.62 -5.71
N THR A 454 3.60 -10.68 -4.90
CA THR A 454 3.14 -12.02 -5.28
C THR A 454 1.61 -12.09 -5.28
N VAL A 455 0.97 -11.53 -4.24
CA VAL A 455 -0.50 -11.48 -4.15
C VAL A 455 -1.07 -10.52 -5.20
N GLN A 456 -0.39 -9.40 -5.49
CA GLN A 456 -0.76 -8.51 -6.61
C GLN A 456 -0.80 -9.27 -7.93
N ALA A 457 0.26 -10.04 -8.25
CA ALA A 457 0.30 -10.85 -9.46
C ALA A 457 -0.86 -11.86 -9.53
N GLN A 458 -1.19 -12.52 -8.41
CA GLN A 458 -2.31 -13.46 -8.33
C GLN A 458 -3.67 -12.78 -8.55
N ILE A 459 -3.88 -11.55 -8.02
CA ILE A 459 -5.12 -10.79 -8.23
C ILE A 459 -5.22 -10.34 -9.69
N VAL A 460 -4.13 -9.88 -10.30
CA VAL A 460 -4.09 -9.50 -11.72
C VAL A 460 -4.44 -10.69 -12.62
N GLU A 461 -3.86 -11.86 -12.38
CA GLU A 461 -4.18 -13.07 -13.15
C GLU A 461 -5.63 -13.54 -12.92
N LEU A 462 -6.14 -13.45 -11.70
CA LEU A 462 -7.55 -13.70 -11.40
C LEU A 462 -8.46 -12.78 -12.21
N LEU A 463 -8.21 -11.46 -12.19
CA LEU A 463 -8.99 -10.48 -12.94
C LEU A 463 -8.97 -10.74 -14.44
N LYS A 464 -7.82 -11.10 -15.02
CA LYS A 464 -7.70 -11.50 -16.44
C LYS A 464 -8.53 -12.75 -16.76
N SER A 465 -8.48 -13.75 -15.88
CA SER A 465 -9.25 -14.99 -16.06
C SER A 465 -10.76 -14.72 -16.02
N LEU A 466 -11.21 -13.90 -15.07
CA LEU A 466 -12.62 -13.50 -14.92
C LEU A 466 -13.08 -12.65 -16.11
N GLN A 467 -12.23 -11.71 -16.59
CA GLN A 467 -12.52 -10.92 -17.78
C GLN A 467 -12.76 -11.81 -19.01
N LYS A 468 -11.87 -12.76 -19.23
CA LYS A 468 -11.98 -13.72 -20.35
C LYS A 468 -13.22 -14.60 -20.23
N LYS A 469 -13.53 -15.09 -19.02
CA LYS A 469 -14.64 -16.02 -18.75
C LYS A 469 -16.00 -15.33 -18.89
N TYR A 470 -16.14 -14.13 -18.33
CA TYR A 470 -17.41 -13.42 -18.22
C TYR A 470 -17.55 -12.25 -19.17
N ASN A 471 -16.52 -11.97 -19.98
CA ASN A 471 -16.45 -10.82 -20.90
C ASN A 471 -16.71 -9.46 -20.21
N ILE A 472 -16.19 -9.33 -18.98
CA ILE A 472 -16.33 -8.13 -18.15
C ILE A 472 -15.39 -7.04 -18.67
N SER A 473 -15.84 -5.80 -18.65
CA SER A 473 -14.99 -4.63 -18.91
C SER A 473 -14.53 -4.03 -17.58
N TYR A 474 -13.28 -3.56 -17.53
CA TYR A 474 -12.73 -2.99 -16.31
C TYR A 474 -12.39 -1.50 -16.49
N ILE A 475 -12.62 -0.73 -15.45
CA ILE A 475 -11.95 0.55 -15.21
C ILE A 475 -10.99 0.30 -14.08
N PHE A 476 -9.69 0.25 -14.38
CA PHE A 476 -8.62 -0.13 -13.46
C PHE A 476 -7.85 1.11 -13.01
N ILE A 477 -8.13 1.56 -11.80
CA ILE A 477 -7.47 2.72 -11.19
C ILE A 477 -6.30 2.21 -10.35
N SER A 478 -5.11 2.75 -10.60
CA SER A 478 -3.93 2.44 -9.79
C SER A 478 -2.87 3.54 -9.95
N HIS A 479 -2.02 3.68 -8.95
CA HIS A 479 -0.78 4.44 -9.03
C HIS A 479 0.40 3.55 -9.46
N ASP A 480 0.25 2.23 -9.44
CA ASP A 480 1.26 1.27 -9.93
C ASP A 480 1.16 1.12 -11.45
N MET A 481 2.09 1.77 -12.16
CA MET A 481 2.17 1.72 -13.62
C MET A 481 2.42 0.29 -14.15
N ASN A 482 3.09 -0.58 -13.39
CA ASN A 482 3.34 -1.96 -13.83
C ASN A 482 2.04 -2.78 -13.80
N ALA A 483 1.22 -2.63 -12.75
CA ALA A 483 -0.10 -3.26 -12.69
C ALA A 483 -1.02 -2.74 -13.80
N VAL A 484 -1.02 -1.42 -14.05
CA VAL A 484 -1.80 -0.81 -15.12
C VAL A 484 -1.34 -1.29 -16.49
N ARG A 485 -0.03 -1.36 -16.73
CA ARG A 485 0.55 -1.90 -17.97
C ARG A 485 0.12 -3.35 -18.21
N ALA A 486 0.04 -4.15 -17.16
CA ALA A 486 -0.34 -5.56 -17.24
C ALA A 486 -1.84 -5.78 -17.51
N MET A 487 -2.70 -4.86 -17.02
CA MET A 487 -4.16 -5.01 -17.06
C MET A 487 -4.84 -4.22 -18.16
N SER A 488 -4.24 -3.10 -18.63
CA SER A 488 -4.97 -2.11 -19.41
C SER A 488 -4.70 -2.21 -20.90
N HIS A 489 -5.74 -2.02 -21.70
CA HIS A 489 -5.68 -1.88 -23.16
C HIS A 489 -5.44 -0.43 -23.57
N LYS A 490 -6.08 0.50 -22.85
CA LYS A 490 -5.90 1.94 -22.95
C LYS A 490 -5.60 2.53 -21.59
N ILE A 491 -4.91 3.64 -21.56
CA ILE A 491 -4.56 4.38 -20.36
C ILE A 491 -5.01 5.82 -20.48
N MET A 492 -5.54 6.34 -19.39
CA MET A 492 -5.89 7.73 -19.18
C MET A 492 -5.09 8.28 -18.00
N VAL A 493 -4.29 9.31 -18.24
CA VAL A 493 -3.45 9.95 -17.21
C VAL A 493 -4.17 11.17 -16.67
N MET A 494 -4.37 11.21 -15.35
CA MET A 494 -5.05 12.31 -14.66
C MET A 494 -4.08 13.11 -13.79
N LYS A 495 -4.20 14.43 -13.84
CA LYS A 495 -3.51 15.38 -12.97
C LYS A 495 -4.44 16.55 -12.64
N ASP A 496 -4.49 16.94 -11.35
CA ASP A 496 -5.29 18.09 -10.86
C ASP A 496 -6.75 18.07 -11.38
N GLY A 497 -7.38 16.90 -11.34
CA GLY A 497 -8.76 16.70 -11.79
C GLY A 497 -8.98 16.62 -13.30
N LYS A 498 -7.93 16.74 -14.11
CA LYS A 498 -8.01 16.76 -15.59
C LYS A 498 -7.34 15.55 -16.21
N VAL A 499 -7.84 15.15 -17.38
CA VAL A 499 -7.15 14.21 -18.26
C VAL A 499 -6.09 14.98 -19.04
N ILE A 500 -4.83 14.63 -18.84
CA ILE A 500 -3.70 15.29 -19.51
C ILE A 500 -3.18 14.49 -20.71
N GLU A 501 -3.34 13.16 -20.68
CA GLU A 501 -2.94 12.28 -21.77
C GLU A 501 -3.82 11.03 -21.80
N GLN A 502 -4.15 10.53 -22.98
CA GLN A 502 -4.90 9.30 -23.18
C GLN A 502 -4.44 8.60 -24.46
N GLY A 503 -4.25 7.28 -24.39
CA GLY A 503 -3.82 6.50 -25.56
C GLY A 503 -3.87 5.00 -25.30
N SER A 504 -3.43 4.21 -26.29
CA SER A 504 -3.19 2.78 -26.07
C SER A 504 -2.07 2.61 -25.05
N THR A 505 -2.09 1.49 -24.32
CA THR A 505 -1.02 1.17 -23.34
C THR A 505 0.36 1.26 -23.98
N LYS A 506 0.51 0.77 -25.22
CA LYS A 506 1.76 0.87 -25.97
C LYS A 506 2.20 2.31 -26.21
N GLN A 507 1.30 3.18 -26.67
CA GLN A 507 1.61 4.59 -26.92
C GLN A 507 2.05 5.31 -25.65
N ILE A 508 1.30 5.15 -24.55
CA ILE A 508 1.61 5.82 -23.29
C ILE A 508 2.98 5.39 -22.74
N PHE A 509 3.34 4.09 -22.84
CA PHE A 509 4.61 3.60 -22.31
C PHE A 509 5.82 3.83 -23.25
N GLU A 510 5.63 3.75 -24.56
CA GLU A 510 6.75 3.84 -25.51
C GLU A 510 6.95 5.27 -26.03
N GLN A 511 5.89 6.08 -26.10
CA GLN A 511 5.91 7.42 -26.68
C GLN A 511 5.07 8.43 -25.87
N PRO A 512 5.33 8.58 -24.56
CA PRO A 512 4.60 9.54 -23.73
C PRO A 512 4.85 10.98 -24.21
N GLN A 513 3.77 11.74 -24.45
CA GLN A 513 3.85 13.10 -24.96
C GLN A 513 3.96 14.15 -23.85
N GLN A 514 3.41 13.85 -22.66
CA GLN A 514 3.37 14.79 -21.55
C GLN A 514 4.54 14.57 -20.60
N PRO A 515 5.24 15.63 -20.14
CA PRO A 515 6.34 15.51 -19.18
C PRO A 515 5.94 14.77 -17.89
N TYR A 516 4.71 15.00 -17.42
CA TYR A 516 4.20 14.31 -16.24
C TYR A 516 4.02 12.80 -16.46
N THR A 517 3.55 12.39 -17.63
CA THR A 517 3.45 10.97 -18.00
C THR A 517 4.84 10.32 -18.04
N GLN A 518 5.83 11.03 -18.58
CA GLN A 518 7.23 10.59 -18.60
C GLN A 518 7.78 10.39 -17.19
N GLN A 519 7.52 11.32 -16.28
CA GLN A 519 7.90 11.21 -14.87
C GLN A 519 7.25 10.00 -14.19
N LEU A 520 5.94 9.77 -14.37
CA LEU A 520 5.24 8.62 -13.81
C LEU A 520 5.82 7.28 -14.31
N ILE A 521 6.17 7.21 -15.61
CA ILE A 521 6.77 5.99 -16.18
C ILE A 521 8.17 5.77 -15.64
N GLN A 522 9.02 6.81 -15.62
CA GLN A 522 10.38 6.71 -15.07
C GLN A 522 10.38 6.25 -13.62
N ALA A 523 9.49 6.83 -12.80
CA ALA A 523 9.32 6.45 -11.41
C ALA A 523 8.84 4.98 -11.24
N SER A 524 8.11 4.43 -12.20
CA SER A 524 7.63 3.03 -12.17
C SER A 524 8.67 2.00 -12.61
N LEU A 525 9.73 2.43 -13.27
CA LEU A 525 10.85 1.55 -13.67
C LEU A 525 11.80 1.26 -12.49
N LEU A 526 11.59 1.94 -11.37
CA LEU A 526 12.26 1.75 -10.08
C LEU A 526 11.59 0.67 -9.26
#